data_830e9f589a0dfdba64b7dadb00a0e7c8
#
_entry.id   830e9f589a0dfdba64b7dadb00a0e7c8
#
_cell.length_a   1.000
_cell.length_b   1.000
_cell.length_c   1.000
_cell.angle_alpha   90.00
_cell.angle_beta   90.00
_cell.angle_gamma   90.00
#
_symmetry.space_group_name_H-M   'P 1'
#
loop_
_entity.id
_entity.type
_entity.pdbx_description
1 polymer ?
#
loop_
_entity_poly.entity_id
_entity_poly.type
_entity_poly.pdbx_seq_one_letter_code
_entity_poly.pdbx_strand_id
1 'polypeptide(L)'
;DGDKLTIKADAGGLYDKDHVSVTVQSENDWKLKSGLHSLAYELRNPQSGSALENGSVVASLTKDESHKQQEYNCNILDKPNYTGDYTDHLTFDIAFQDTAYNITYETNGGTITKKNPQQADQMITVTQEQYQAGTILKDLPAPVKKSSTFLGWCYDEACTRYVDSKDRL
;
A
#
# COMPACT_ATOMS: atom_id res chain seq x y z
N ASP A 1 1.42 -26.29 26.37
CA ASP A 1 1.80 -25.18 25.44
C ASP A 1 1.19 -25.52 24.11
N GLY A 2 0.28 -24.67 23.63
CA GLY A 2 -0.29 -24.81 22.28
C GLY A 2 0.74 -24.49 21.20
N ASP A 3 0.53 -25.00 19.99
CA ASP A 3 1.35 -24.66 18.83
C ASP A 3 1.23 -23.17 18.50
N LYS A 4 2.31 -22.60 17.95
CA LYS A 4 2.37 -21.18 17.59
C LYS A 4 2.56 -21.03 16.09
N LEU A 5 1.84 -20.08 15.50
CA LEU A 5 2.09 -19.58 14.16
C LEU A 5 2.79 -18.22 14.26
N THR A 6 3.91 -18.07 13.55
CA THR A 6 4.59 -16.79 13.42
C THR A 6 4.40 -16.25 12.00
N ILE A 7 3.81 -15.07 11.89
CA ILE A 7 3.68 -14.34 10.63
C ILE A 7 4.75 -13.27 10.59
N LYS A 8 5.54 -13.25 9.50
CA LYS A 8 6.56 -12.22 9.23
C LYS A 8 6.23 -11.54 7.93
N ALA A 9 6.28 -10.22 7.93
CA ALA A 9 6.08 -9.40 6.77
C ALA A 9 7.17 -8.32 6.69
N ASP A 10 7.74 -8.16 5.50
CA ASP A 10 8.80 -7.21 5.20
C ASP A 10 8.44 -6.45 3.93
N ALA A 11 8.62 -5.14 3.93
CA ALA A 11 8.46 -4.30 2.74
C ALA A 11 9.69 -3.41 2.56
N GLY A 12 10.24 -3.38 1.34
CA GLY A 12 11.33 -2.48 0.96
C GLY A 12 10.89 -1.43 -0.04
N GLY A 13 11.62 -0.30 -0.10
CA GLY A 13 11.39 0.73 -1.11
C GLY A 13 10.14 1.59 -0.90
N LEU A 14 9.57 1.61 0.30
CA LEU A 14 8.43 2.44 0.65
C LEU A 14 8.86 3.91 0.74
N TYR A 15 8.04 4.80 0.20
CA TYR A 15 8.16 6.25 0.36
C TYR A 15 7.39 6.73 1.59
N ASP A 16 7.57 8.01 1.95
CA ASP A 16 6.81 8.63 3.02
C ASP A 16 5.31 8.50 2.74
N LYS A 17 4.55 8.03 3.73
CA LYS A 17 3.10 7.76 3.69
C LYS A 17 2.66 6.57 2.85
N ASP A 18 3.54 5.86 2.16
CA ASP A 18 3.18 4.58 1.59
C ASP A 18 2.77 3.61 2.70
N HIS A 19 1.81 2.77 2.38
CA HIS A 19 1.26 1.83 3.33
C HIS A 19 1.00 0.48 2.67
N VAL A 20 1.51 -0.58 3.27
CA VAL A 20 1.21 -1.96 2.89
C VAL A 20 0.41 -2.60 4.00
N SER A 21 -0.74 -3.17 3.68
CA SER A 21 -1.51 -4.00 4.59
C SER A 21 -1.52 -5.45 4.13
N VAL A 22 -1.39 -6.36 5.07
CA VAL A 22 -1.50 -7.81 4.83
C VAL A 22 -2.69 -8.32 5.61
N THR A 23 -3.65 -8.91 4.93
CA THR A 23 -4.80 -9.55 5.54
C THR A 23 -4.73 -11.06 5.37
N VAL A 24 -5.40 -11.79 6.24
CA VAL A 24 -5.44 -13.26 6.23
C VAL A 24 -6.86 -13.76 5.98
N GLN A 25 -6.97 -14.87 5.27
CA GLN A 25 -8.22 -15.60 5.06
C GLN A 25 -7.98 -17.10 5.23
N SER A 26 -8.90 -17.78 5.91
CA SER A 26 -8.97 -19.23 5.98
C SER A 26 -9.87 -19.75 4.85
N GLU A 27 -9.38 -20.72 4.07
CA GLU A 27 -10.16 -21.35 2.99
C GLU A 27 -11.37 -22.10 3.54
N ASN A 28 -11.26 -22.67 4.73
CA ASN A 28 -12.29 -23.49 5.36
C ASN A 28 -13.03 -22.80 6.51
N ASP A 29 -13.00 -21.46 6.54
CA ASP A 29 -13.68 -20.66 7.57
C ASP A 29 -13.27 -21.08 8.99
N TRP A 30 -11.94 -21.11 9.23
CA TRP A 30 -11.29 -21.46 10.50
C TRP A 30 -11.63 -22.88 10.98
N LYS A 31 -11.74 -23.81 10.03
CA LYS A 31 -11.93 -25.23 10.30
C LYS A 31 -10.85 -26.07 9.60
N LEU A 32 -10.14 -26.86 10.36
CA LEU A 32 -9.28 -27.91 9.85
C LEU A 32 -10.15 -29.01 9.25
N LYS A 33 -9.85 -29.49 8.05
CA LYS A 33 -10.60 -30.51 7.30
C LYS A 33 -9.83 -31.80 7.16
N SER A 34 -10.55 -32.93 7.31
CA SER A 34 -10.07 -34.29 6.99
C SER A 34 -11.22 -35.07 6.36
N GLY A 35 -11.27 -35.09 5.02
CA GLY A 35 -12.41 -35.64 4.29
C GLY A 35 -13.73 -34.94 4.64
N LEU A 36 -14.68 -35.66 5.22
CA LEU A 36 -15.96 -35.12 5.65
C LEU A 36 -15.94 -34.58 7.10
N HIS A 37 -14.83 -34.74 7.80
CA HIS A 37 -14.68 -34.32 9.19
C HIS A 37 -14.04 -32.93 9.28
N SER A 38 -14.41 -32.18 10.29
CA SER A 38 -13.83 -30.85 10.56
C SER A 38 -13.65 -30.62 12.04
N LEU A 39 -12.65 -29.78 12.38
CA LEU A 39 -12.36 -29.31 13.73
C LEU A 39 -12.24 -27.79 13.69
N ALA A 40 -13.01 -27.10 14.49
CA ALA A 40 -12.84 -25.66 14.65
C ALA A 40 -11.52 -25.36 15.35
N TYR A 41 -10.83 -24.33 14.87
CA TYR A 41 -9.61 -23.80 15.48
C TYR A 41 -9.61 -22.28 15.45
N GLU A 42 -8.74 -21.67 16.24
CA GLU A 42 -8.50 -20.24 16.23
C GLU A 42 -7.00 -19.94 16.26
N LEU A 43 -6.63 -18.83 15.66
CA LEU A 43 -5.31 -18.20 15.84
C LEU A 43 -5.52 -16.96 16.70
N ARG A 44 -5.07 -17.01 17.94
CA ARG A 44 -5.29 -15.96 18.94
C ARG A 44 -4.01 -15.18 19.20
N ASN A 45 -4.09 -13.86 19.05
CA ASN A 45 -2.99 -12.97 19.42
C ASN A 45 -2.80 -13.00 20.95
N PRO A 46 -1.62 -13.39 21.46
CA PRO A 46 -1.38 -13.53 22.89
C PRO A 46 -1.36 -12.20 23.64
N GLN A 47 -1.15 -11.07 22.96
CA GLN A 47 -1.08 -9.74 23.58
C GLN A 47 -2.46 -9.08 23.65
N SER A 48 -3.23 -9.09 22.57
CA SER A 48 -4.57 -8.50 22.53
C SER A 48 -5.68 -9.46 23.01
N GLY A 49 -5.42 -10.77 22.99
CA GLY A 49 -6.43 -11.79 23.26
C GLY A 49 -7.45 -11.97 22.13
N SER A 50 -7.31 -11.27 21.00
CA SER A 50 -8.23 -11.37 19.87
C SER A 50 -7.89 -12.55 18.97
N ALA A 51 -8.92 -13.28 18.50
CA ALA A 51 -8.76 -14.28 17.46
C ALA A 51 -8.75 -13.62 16.07
N LEU A 52 -8.08 -14.25 15.10
CA LEU A 52 -8.13 -13.84 13.71
C LEU A 52 -9.46 -14.28 13.08
N GLU A 53 -9.98 -13.44 12.21
CA GLU A 53 -11.14 -13.68 11.35
C GLU A 53 -10.74 -13.46 9.88
N ASN A 54 -11.57 -13.89 8.94
CA ASN A 54 -11.33 -13.62 7.52
C ASN A 54 -11.32 -12.11 7.28
N GLY A 55 -10.24 -11.62 6.65
CA GLY A 55 -9.98 -10.20 6.44
C GLY A 55 -9.26 -9.50 7.60
N SER A 56 -8.89 -10.20 8.68
CA SER A 56 -8.08 -9.61 9.75
C SER A 56 -6.74 -9.11 9.23
N VAL A 57 -6.34 -7.89 9.59
CA VAL A 57 -5.02 -7.34 9.29
C VAL A 57 -3.99 -7.97 10.20
N VAL A 58 -3.02 -8.68 9.62
CA VAL A 58 -1.93 -9.36 10.34
C VAL A 58 -0.62 -8.60 10.29
N ALA A 59 -0.47 -7.70 9.32
CA ALA A 59 0.65 -6.76 9.26
C ALA A 59 0.22 -5.45 8.59
N SER A 60 0.78 -4.36 9.09
CA SER A 60 0.68 -3.02 8.52
C SER A 60 2.09 -2.46 8.49
N LEU A 61 2.58 -2.13 7.29
CA LEU A 61 3.96 -1.72 7.06
C LEU A 61 3.98 -0.31 6.45
N THR A 62 4.92 0.48 6.92
CA THR A 62 5.21 1.84 6.44
C THR A 62 6.72 1.95 6.18
N LYS A 63 7.18 3.10 5.65
CA LYS A 63 8.60 3.36 5.48
C LYS A 63 9.39 3.23 6.80
N ASP A 64 8.83 3.73 7.90
CA ASP A 64 9.48 3.72 9.21
C ASP A 64 9.32 2.39 9.96
N GLU A 65 8.26 1.63 9.65
CA GLU A 65 7.99 0.30 10.19
C GLU A 65 7.84 -0.70 9.02
N SER A 66 8.94 -0.93 8.31
CA SER A 66 8.99 -1.80 7.13
C SER A 66 9.06 -3.30 7.46
N HIS A 67 9.00 -3.66 8.73
CA HIS A 67 9.26 -5.00 9.25
C HIS A 67 8.25 -5.34 10.35
N LYS A 68 7.51 -6.41 10.21
CA LYS A 68 6.54 -6.85 11.21
C LYS A 68 6.65 -8.34 11.46
N GLN A 69 6.68 -8.71 12.74
CA GLN A 69 6.57 -10.10 13.15
C GLN A 69 5.51 -10.21 14.26
N GLN A 70 4.57 -11.13 14.08
CA GLN A 70 3.52 -11.39 15.06
C GLN A 70 3.36 -12.89 15.28
N GLU A 71 3.31 -13.30 16.56
CA GLU A 71 2.98 -14.65 16.96
C GLU A 71 1.50 -14.78 17.31
N TYR A 72 0.94 -15.94 16.99
CA TYR A 72 -0.42 -16.33 17.33
C TYR A 72 -0.41 -17.72 17.98
N ASN A 73 -1.18 -17.89 19.05
CA ASN A 73 -1.43 -19.21 19.61
C ASN A 73 -2.48 -19.92 18.77
N CYS A 74 -2.17 -21.15 18.35
CA CYS A 74 -3.11 -22.01 17.62
C CYS A 74 -3.85 -22.89 18.63
N ASN A 75 -5.15 -22.71 18.76
CA ASN A 75 -6.00 -23.46 19.67
C ASN A 75 -7.02 -24.27 18.89
N ILE A 76 -7.08 -25.57 19.12
CA ILE A 76 -8.16 -26.42 18.62
C ILE A 76 -9.34 -26.30 19.57
N LEU A 77 -10.49 -25.94 19.04
CA LEU A 77 -11.69 -25.66 19.84
C LEU A 77 -12.58 -26.89 20.03
N ASP A 78 -12.49 -27.83 19.09
CA ASP A 78 -13.26 -29.08 19.12
C ASP A 78 -12.42 -30.28 19.57
N LYS A 79 -13.06 -31.27 20.15
CA LYS A 79 -12.42 -32.53 20.41
C LYS A 79 -12.50 -33.45 19.18
N PRO A 80 -11.35 -33.93 18.63
CA PRO A 80 -11.38 -34.82 17.48
C PRO A 80 -12.05 -36.16 17.83
N ASN A 81 -12.99 -36.58 17.00
CA ASN A 81 -13.68 -37.87 17.16
C ASN A 81 -13.14 -38.94 16.19
N TYR A 82 -12.28 -38.55 15.26
CA TYR A 82 -11.71 -39.40 14.21
C TYR A 82 -10.22 -39.16 14.11
N THR A 83 -9.47 -40.21 13.78
CA THR A 83 -8.04 -40.09 13.49
C THR A 83 -7.84 -39.67 12.03
N GLY A 84 -6.84 -38.84 11.76
CA GLY A 84 -6.47 -38.39 10.42
C GLY A 84 -5.69 -37.10 10.46
N ASP A 85 -5.21 -36.70 9.28
CA ASP A 85 -4.54 -35.43 9.08
C ASP A 85 -5.61 -34.37 8.79
N TYR A 86 -5.64 -33.34 9.61
CA TYR A 86 -6.57 -32.22 9.49
C TYR A 86 -5.82 -30.99 9.01
N THR A 87 -6.27 -30.39 7.94
CA THR A 87 -5.60 -29.25 7.30
C THR A 87 -6.54 -28.09 6.98
N ASP A 88 -6.00 -26.88 6.96
CA ASP A 88 -6.60 -25.68 6.40
C ASP A 88 -5.54 -24.94 5.58
N HIS A 89 -5.97 -24.11 4.62
CA HIS A 89 -5.09 -23.24 3.85
C HIS A 89 -5.38 -21.79 4.20
N LEU A 90 -4.32 -21.09 4.61
CA LEU A 90 -4.39 -19.64 4.86
C LEU A 90 -3.86 -18.90 3.65
N THR A 91 -4.66 -17.99 3.14
CA THR A 91 -4.28 -17.05 2.08
C THR A 91 -3.98 -15.69 2.69
N PHE A 92 -2.91 -15.06 2.22
CA PHE A 92 -2.54 -13.71 2.61
C PHE A 92 -2.69 -12.77 1.42
N ASP A 93 -3.60 -11.79 1.57
CA ASP A 93 -3.79 -10.75 0.56
C ASP A 93 -2.96 -9.53 0.94
N ILE A 94 -2.20 -9.02 -0.02
CA ILE A 94 -1.33 -7.86 0.16
C ILE A 94 -1.93 -6.69 -0.61
N ALA A 95 -2.30 -5.62 0.11
CA ALA A 95 -2.77 -4.38 -0.46
C ALA A 95 -1.71 -3.29 -0.27
N PHE A 96 -1.31 -2.66 -1.37
CA PHE A 96 -0.43 -1.50 -1.39
C PHE A 96 -1.27 -0.25 -1.60
N GLN A 97 -1.11 0.72 -0.71
CA GLN A 97 -1.67 2.06 -0.85
C GLN A 97 -0.54 3.02 -1.17
N ASP A 98 -0.50 3.41 -2.42
CA ASP A 98 0.43 4.39 -2.93
C ASP A 98 -0.04 5.80 -2.55
N THR A 99 0.87 6.63 -2.05
CA THR A 99 0.53 7.99 -1.67
C THR A 99 0.51 8.89 -2.89
N ALA A 100 -0.62 9.54 -3.10
CA ALA A 100 -0.76 10.57 -4.11
C ALA A 100 -0.49 11.96 -3.50
N TYR A 101 0.35 12.73 -4.17
CA TYR A 101 0.68 14.10 -3.82
C TYR A 101 0.00 15.08 -4.77
N ASN A 102 -0.54 16.17 -4.23
CA ASN A 102 -1.04 17.27 -5.05
C ASN A 102 0.10 18.27 -5.30
N ILE A 103 0.47 18.44 -6.57
CA ILE A 103 1.42 19.47 -6.99
C ILE A 103 0.65 20.66 -7.53
N THR A 104 0.90 21.83 -6.95
CA THR A 104 0.43 23.11 -7.47
C THR A 104 1.55 23.76 -8.27
N TYR A 105 1.24 24.24 -9.48
CA TYR A 105 2.22 24.83 -10.39
C TYR A 105 2.21 26.35 -10.30
N GLU A 106 3.30 26.91 -9.81
CA GLU A 106 3.56 28.35 -9.89
C GLU A 106 4.33 28.66 -11.19
N THR A 107 3.60 29.02 -12.23
CA THR A 107 4.14 29.11 -13.62
C THR A 107 4.73 30.46 -13.98
N ASN A 108 4.78 31.41 -13.06
CA ASN A 108 5.24 32.79 -13.29
C ASN A 108 4.61 33.42 -14.55
N GLY A 109 3.29 33.27 -14.69
CA GLY A 109 2.50 33.81 -15.81
C GLY A 109 2.57 32.99 -17.10
N GLY A 110 3.14 31.79 -17.06
CA GLY A 110 2.98 30.77 -18.10
C GLY A 110 1.67 29.99 -17.94
N THR A 111 1.38 29.12 -18.88
CA THR A 111 0.17 28.29 -18.88
C THR A 111 0.53 26.84 -19.19
N ILE A 112 0.04 25.91 -18.39
CA ILE A 112 0.08 24.48 -18.68
C ILE A 112 -1.28 24.09 -19.24
N THR A 113 -1.32 23.45 -20.41
CA THR A 113 -2.55 22.96 -21.02
C THR A 113 -2.45 21.46 -21.28
N LYS A 114 -3.53 20.75 -21.02
CA LYS A 114 -3.67 19.32 -21.33
C LYS A 114 -5.00 19.06 -22.02
N LYS A 115 -5.09 17.93 -22.72
CA LYS A 115 -6.37 17.46 -23.25
C LYS A 115 -7.31 17.15 -22.09
N ASN A 116 -8.56 17.59 -22.22
CA ASN A 116 -9.59 17.25 -21.25
C ASN A 116 -9.86 15.74 -21.30
N PRO A 117 -9.70 14.99 -20.21
CA PRO A 117 -9.93 13.55 -20.20
C PRO A 117 -11.38 13.15 -20.48
N GLN A 118 -12.33 14.06 -20.30
CA GLN A 118 -13.76 13.84 -20.54
C GLN A 118 -14.20 14.31 -21.94
N GLN A 119 -13.42 15.16 -22.60
CA GLN A 119 -13.69 15.75 -23.92
C GLN A 119 -12.38 15.89 -24.70
N ALA A 120 -12.02 14.88 -25.47
CA ALA A 120 -10.70 14.75 -26.12
C ALA A 120 -10.30 15.92 -27.05
N ASP A 121 -11.28 16.66 -27.57
CA ASP A 121 -11.05 17.80 -28.47
C ASP A 121 -10.91 19.14 -27.73
N GLN A 122 -11.06 19.13 -26.41
CA GLN A 122 -10.97 20.33 -25.58
C GLN A 122 -9.65 20.36 -24.81
N MET A 123 -8.99 21.53 -24.78
CA MET A 123 -7.83 21.78 -23.92
C MET A 123 -8.26 22.48 -22.65
N ILE A 124 -7.73 22.04 -21.51
CA ILE A 124 -7.93 22.65 -20.21
C ILE A 124 -6.63 23.21 -19.66
N THR A 125 -6.73 24.31 -18.91
CA THR A 125 -5.59 24.86 -18.16
C THR A 125 -5.44 24.08 -16.86
N VAL A 126 -4.20 23.70 -16.56
CA VAL A 126 -3.85 22.93 -15.38
C VAL A 126 -3.04 23.80 -14.42
N THR A 127 -3.53 23.97 -13.20
CA THR A 127 -2.84 24.67 -12.12
C THR A 127 -2.41 23.73 -11.00
N GLN A 128 -2.99 22.53 -10.95
CA GLN A 128 -2.70 21.51 -9.96
C GLN A 128 -2.94 20.13 -10.55
N GLU A 129 -2.11 19.17 -10.18
CA GLU A 129 -2.28 17.76 -10.53
C GLU A 129 -1.89 16.85 -9.39
N GLN A 130 -2.46 15.64 -9.43
CA GLN A 130 -2.13 14.57 -8.49
C GLN A 130 -1.10 13.62 -9.12
N TYR A 131 -0.06 13.31 -8.38
CA TYR A 131 1.01 12.40 -8.77
C TYR A 131 1.28 11.37 -7.68
N GLN A 132 1.68 10.18 -8.09
CA GLN A 132 2.05 9.12 -7.18
C GLN A 132 3.45 9.37 -6.57
N ALA A 133 3.68 8.85 -5.38
CA ALA A 133 5.01 8.83 -4.78
C ALA A 133 6.03 8.20 -5.75
N GLY A 134 7.26 8.69 -5.76
CA GLY A 134 8.30 8.24 -6.66
C GLY A 134 8.23 8.81 -8.09
N THR A 135 7.21 9.63 -8.43
CA THR A 135 7.16 10.33 -9.72
C THR A 135 8.40 11.18 -9.93
N ILE A 136 9.00 11.07 -11.12
CA ILE A 136 10.20 11.86 -11.48
C ILE A 136 9.79 13.30 -11.71
N LEU A 137 10.31 14.22 -10.92
CA LEU A 137 9.90 15.63 -10.95
C LEU A 137 10.29 16.35 -12.25
N LYS A 138 11.36 15.94 -12.91
CA LYS A 138 11.74 16.54 -14.22
C LYS A 138 10.75 16.26 -15.34
N ASP A 139 9.90 15.25 -15.20
CA ASP A 139 8.92 14.86 -16.20
C ASP A 139 7.58 15.59 -16.02
N LEU A 140 7.49 16.50 -15.04
CA LEU A 140 6.35 17.38 -14.87
C LEU A 140 6.13 18.26 -16.12
N PRO A 141 4.87 18.63 -16.43
CA PRO A 141 4.55 19.38 -17.63
C PRO A 141 5.24 20.75 -17.65
N ALA A 142 5.75 21.14 -18.79
CA ALA A 142 6.36 22.46 -18.97
C ALA A 142 5.30 23.52 -19.29
N PRO A 143 5.31 24.70 -18.63
CA PRO A 143 4.44 25.80 -18.97
C PRO A 143 4.90 26.50 -20.28
N VAL A 144 3.93 27.04 -21.00
CA VAL A 144 4.18 27.88 -22.17
C VAL A 144 3.89 29.34 -21.82
N LYS A 145 4.84 30.22 -22.11
CA LYS A 145 4.70 31.67 -21.95
C LYS A 145 5.23 32.38 -23.21
N LYS A 146 4.44 33.32 -23.73
CA LYS A 146 4.83 34.09 -24.94
C LYS A 146 6.18 34.78 -24.74
N SER A 147 7.06 34.64 -25.73
CA SER A 147 8.39 35.26 -25.76
C SER A 147 9.30 34.86 -24.59
N SER A 148 9.12 33.65 -24.03
CA SER A 148 9.92 33.12 -22.96
C SER A 148 10.25 31.66 -23.20
N THR A 149 11.37 31.18 -22.67
CA THR A 149 11.78 29.77 -22.70
C THR A 149 11.68 29.21 -21.31
N PHE A 150 11.06 28.03 -21.18
CA PHE A 150 11.06 27.30 -19.93
C PHE A 150 12.42 26.67 -19.68
N LEU A 151 13.06 27.00 -18.58
CA LEU A 151 14.39 26.49 -18.20
C LEU A 151 14.34 25.28 -17.27
N GLY A 152 13.24 25.10 -16.55
CA GLY A 152 13.05 24.00 -15.59
C GLY A 152 12.19 24.43 -14.41
N TRP A 153 11.78 23.46 -13.62
CA TRP A 153 11.12 23.69 -12.34
C TRP A 153 12.15 24.00 -11.25
N CYS A 154 11.75 24.80 -10.27
CA CYS A 154 12.54 25.16 -9.11
C CYS A 154 11.79 24.79 -7.82
N TYR A 155 12.52 24.58 -6.75
CA TYR A 155 11.95 24.31 -5.43
C TYR A 155 11.54 25.58 -4.67
N ASP A 156 12.03 26.73 -5.12
CA ASP A 156 11.80 28.01 -4.47
C ASP A 156 11.53 29.10 -5.51
N GLU A 157 10.87 30.17 -5.10
CA GLU A 157 10.49 31.30 -5.97
C GLU A 157 11.70 32.01 -6.58
N ALA A 158 12.82 32.06 -5.87
CA ALA A 158 14.06 32.67 -6.36
C ALA A 158 14.85 31.79 -7.32
N CYS A 159 14.38 30.54 -7.57
CA CYS A 159 15.06 29.54 -8.41
C CYS A 159 16.53 29.31 -8.02
N THR A 160 16.81 29.28 -6.74
CA THR A 160 18.16 28.98 -6.22
C THR A 160 18.51 27.50 -6.38
N ARG A 161 17.49 26.61 -6.45
CA ARG A 161 17.64 25.18 -6.64
C ARG A 161 16.67 24.67 -7.72
N TYR A 162 17.22 24.18 -8.82
CA TYR A 162 16.45 23.51 -9.87
C TYR A 162 16.14 22.05 -9.54
N VAL A 163 15.04 21.55 -10.08
CA VAL A 163 14.68 20.13 -10.06
C VAL A 163 15.64 19.33 -10.93
N ASP A 164 16.24 18.28 -10.38
CA ASP A 164 17.18 17.38 -11.06
C ASP A 164 16.48 16.12 -11.59
N SER A 165 17.16 15.41 -12.50
CA SER A 165 16.69 14.15 -13.09
C SER A 165 16.54 13.01 -12.08
N LYS A 166 17.15 13.13 -10.91
CA LYS A 166 17.09 12.15 -9.81
C LYS A 166 16.01 12.47 -8.77
N ASP A 167 15.50 13.71 -8.81
CA ASP A 167 14.51 14.16 -7.84
C ASP A 167 13.17 13.43 -8.05
N ARG A 168 12.56 13.04 -6.94
CA ARG A 168 11.29 12.32 -6.87
C ARG A 168 10.36 12.99 -5.86
N LEU A 169 9.04 12.75 -6.03
CA LEU A 169 8.04 13.03 -5.00
C LEU A 169 8.21 12.11 -3.81
#